data_966be051b7ee95a425b536fdd7043a4f
#
_entry.id   966be051b7ee95a425b536fdd7043a4f
#
_cell.length_a   1.000
_cell.length_b   1.000
_cell.length_c   1.000
_cell.angle_alpha   90.00
_cell.angle_beta   90.00
_cell.angle_gamma   90.00
#
_symmetry.space_group_name_H-M   'P 1'
#
loop_
_entity.id
_entity.type
_entity.pdbx_description
1 polymer ?
#
loop_
_entity_poly.entity_id
_entity_poly.type
_entity_poly.pdbx_seq_one_letter_code
_entity_poly.pdbx_strand_id
1 'polypeptide(L)'
;MHSLAPPLEFRNRRILVAEDNGSNRTVIQQWLAMAGIDVVLAGTGAEACTAIAVANPDLVFMDVRMPDMDGIEATRHIRKSGFNKPIVGLLATTSNADQNACLNAGMNDFLAKPMDADELWSCLTRWLQPSGRPEGDARTIDKSSRTEVGTRFPGNADHLARAREAFITCHRDDSLQLQSLLAKGDYTGMANLVHALKGSSATIGLVTLSKLALALEKKIQMQAGSEEMLQLITWIDEQLAHLVESRPPLHLPHE
;
A
#
# COMPACT_ATOMS: atom_id res chain seq x y z
N MET A 1 19.73 18.13 5.68
CA MET A 1 18.44 18.77 5.31
C MET A 1 18.07 18.26 3.92
N HIS A 2 17.34 17.15 3.81
CA HIS A 2 16.83 16.68 2.53
C HIS A 2 15.43 17.26 2.37
N SER A 3 15.27 18.04 1.31
CA SER A 3 14.01 18.69 0.96
C SER A 3 13.04 17.61 0.47
N LEU A 4 11.96 17.43 1.22
CA LEU A 4 10.87 16.48 0.93
C LEU A 4 9.79 17.09 0.00
N ALA A 5 10.13 18.14 -0.74
CA ALA A 5 9.28 18.55 -1.85
C ALA A 5 9.39 17.47 -2.94
N PRO A 6 8.24 16.95 -3.46
CA PRO A 6 8.28 16.01 -4.55
C PRO A 6 9.07 16.62 -5.71
N PRO A 7 9.96 15.85 -6.36
CA PRO A 7 10.73 16.37 -7.48
C PRO A 7 9.78 16.87 -8.56
N LEU A 8 9.92 18.14 -8.96
CA LEU A 8 9.10 18.78 -10.02
C LEU A 8 9.26 18.09 -11.41
N GLU A 9 10.24 17.20 -11.52
CA GLU A 9 10.61 16.49 -12.74
C GLU A 9 9.62 15.39 -13.17
N PHE A 10 8.65 15.03 -12.31
CA PHE A 10 7.64 14.00 -12.65
C PHE A 10 6.34 14.56 -13.22
N ARG A 11 6.24 15.86 -13.42
CA ARG A 11 5.07 16.49 -14.04
C ARG A 11 4.80 15.89 -15.43
N ASN A 12 3.53 15.66 -15.71
CA ASN A 12 3.04 15.04 -16.95
C ASN A 12 3.39 13.55 -17.12
N ARG A 13 3.91 12.88 -16.09
CA ARG A 13 4.00 11.43 -16.08
C ARG A 13 2.65 10.83 -15.70
N ARG A 14 2.35 9.67 -16.26
CA ARG A 14 1.15 8.90 -15.94
C ARG A 14 1.54 7.61 -15.23
N ILE A 15 0.97 7.37 -14.06
CA ILE A 15 1.25 6.16 -13.26
C ILE A 15 -0.06 5.43 -13.01
N LEU A 16 -0.06 4.12 -13.26
CA LEU A 16 -1.13 3.24 -12.84
C LEU A 16 -0.82 2.69 -11.44
N VAL A 17 -1.81 2.76 -10.56
CA VAL A 17 -1.77 2.13 -9.23
C VAL A 17 -2.86 1.06 -9.18
N ALA A 18 -2.45 -0.20 -9.20
CA ALA A 18 -3.31 -1.35 -9.00
C ALA A 18 -3.17 -1.84 -7.56
N GLU A 19 -4.19 -1.64 -6.76
CA GLU A 19 -4.24 -1.91 -5.32
C GLU A 19 -5.70 -2.14 -4.94
N ASP A 20 -6.04 -3.28 -4.34
CA ASP A 20 -7.42 -3.62 -3.99
C ASP A 20 -7.92 -2.83 -2.76
N ASN A 21 -7.03 -2.48 -1.85
CA ASN A 21 -7.38 -1.68 -0.68
C ASN A 21 -7.58 -0.21 -1.03
N GLY A 22 -8.81 0.29 -0.90
CA GLY A 22 -9.18 1.67 -1.21
C GLY A 22 -8.38 2.72 -0.42
N SER A 23 -8.05 2.45 0.85
CA SER A 23 -7.27 3.38 1.68
C SER A 23 -5.82 3.47 1.21
N ASN A 24 -5.17 2.33 0.93
CA ASN A 24 -3.82 2.31 0.37
C ASN A 24 -3.76 3.02 -0.97
N ARG A 25 -4.73 2.73 -1.85
CA ARG A 25 -4.86 3.35 -3.16
C ARG A 25 -4.99 4.87 -3.05
N THR A 26 -5.81 5.37 -2.12
CA THR A 26 -5.98 6.80 -1.87
C THR A 26 -4.69 7.46 -1.39
N VAL A 27 -3.95 6.84 -0.49
CA VAL A 27 -2.70 7.40 0.04
C VAL A 27 -1.63 7.49 -1.07
N ILE A 28 -1.44 6.42 -1.84
CA ILE A 28 -0.49 6.42 -2.96
C ILE A 28 -0.89 7.48 -3.99
N GLN A 29 -2.18 7.56 -4.34
CA GLN A 29 -2.71 8.58 -5.24
C GLN A 29 -2.39 10.00 -4.76
N GLN A 30 -2.58 10.29 -3.48
CA GLN A 30 -2.29 11.61 -2.92
C GLN A 30 -0.80 11.95 -3.01
N TRP A 31 0.09 11.02 -2.67
CA TRP A 31 1.53 11.25 -2.82
C TRP A 31 1.90 11.55 -4.27
N LEU A 32 1.44 10.76 -5.22
CA LEU A 32 1.74 10.95 -6.64
C LEU A 32 1.16 12.27 -7.18
N ALA A 33 -0.07 12.63 -6.78
CA ALA A 33 -0.72 13.88 -7.17
C ALA A 33 0.04 15.13 -6.68
N MET A 34 0.68 15.06 -5.50
CA MET A 34 1.53 16.14 -4.98
C MET A 34 2.72 16.43 -5.92
N ALA A 35 3.22 15.44 -6.63
CA ALA A 35 4.28 15.58 -7.64
C ALA A 35 3.76 16.02 -9.02
N GLY A 36 2.46 16.27 -9.18
CA GLY A 36 1.85 16.61 -10.46
C GLY A 36 1.78 15.44 -11.44
N ILE A 37 1.75 14.21 -10.92
CA ILE A 37 1.63 12.97 -11.69
C ILE A 37 0.15 12.70 -11.97
N ASP A 38 -0.18 12.31 -13.21
CA ASP A 38 -1.50 11.82 -13.60
C ASP A 38 -1.65 10.35 -13.12
N VAL A 39 -2.62 10.10 -12.23
CA VAL A 39 -2.80 8.80 -11.59
C VAL A 39 -4.01 8.07 -12.12
N VAL A 40 -3.78 6.89 -12.67
CA VAL A 40 -4.83 5.94 -13.06
C VAL A 40 -4.95 4.90 -11.95
N LEU A 41 -6.17 4.57 -11.55
CA LEU A 41 -6.44 3.64 -10.47
C LEU A 41 -7.10 2.37 -10.98
N ALA A 42 -6.71 1.22 -10.41
CA ALA A 42 -7.35 -0.07 -10.62
C ALA A 42 -7.52 -0.77 -9.27
N GLY A 43 -8.64 -1.43 -9.04
CA GLY A 43 -8.92 -2.18 -7.82
C GLY A 43 -8.66 -3.68 -7.97
N THR A 44 -8.43 -4.17 -9.20
CA THR A 44 -8.18 -5.58 -9.52
C THR A 44 -7.13 -5.72 -10.63
N GLY A 45 -6.55 -6.93 -10.76
CA GLY A 45 -5.63 -7.23 -11.85
C GLY A 45 -6.28 -7.10 -13.25
N ALA A 46 -7.55 -7.45 -13.38
CA ALA A 46 -8.30 -7.32 -14.63
C ALA A 46 -8.51 -5.86 -15.02
N GLU A 47 -8.86 -5.00 -14.06
CA GLU A 47 -8.95 -3.55 -14.28
C GLU A 47 -7.59 -2.97 -14.68
N ALA A 48 -6.51 -3.41 -14.05
CA ALA A 48 -5.15 -2.97 -14.38
C ALA A 48 -4.78 -3.34 -15.83
N CYS A 49 -5.09 -4.55 -16.29
CA CYS A 49 -4.88 -4.96 -17.69
C CYS A 49 -5.63 -4.06 -18.67
N THR A 50 -6.89 -3.73 -18.37
CA THR A 50 -7.72 -2.85 -19.19
C THR A 50 -7.19 -1.41 -19.20
N ALA A 51 -6.85 -0.90 -17.99
CA ALA A 51 -6.36 0.46 -17.82
C ALA A 51 -5.04 0.71 -18.57
N ILE A 52 -4.13 -0.27 -18.60
CA ILE A 52 -2.86 -0.17 -19.33
C ILE A 52 -3.10 0.02 -20.83
N ALA A 53 -4.03 -0.72 -21.41
CA ALA A 53 -4.32 -0.64 -22.83
C ALA A 53 -4.86 0.75 -23.25
N VAL A 54 -5.62 1.39 -22.34
CA VAL A 54 -6.24 2.70 -22.59
C VAL A 54 -5.32 3.86 -22.24
N ALA A 55 -4.71 3.81 -21.05
CA ALA A 55 -3.99 4.93 -20.47
C ALA A 55 -2.50 4.96 -20.83
N ASN A 56 -1.92 3.82 -21.23
CA ASN A 56 -0.50 3.66 -21.57
C ASN A 56 0.44 4.33 -20.53
N PRO A 57 0.36 3.97 -19.24
CA PRO A 57 1.10 4.62 -18.17
C PRO A 57 2.62 4.53 -18.37
N ASP A 58 3.38 5.44 -17.75
CA ASP A 58 4.85 5.44 -17.78
C ASP A 58 5.45 4.44 -16.78
N LEU A 59 4.69 4.13 -15.72
CA LEU A 59 5.06 3.15 -14.70
C LEU A 59 3.79 2.58 -14.07
N VAL A 60 3.86 1.35 -13.60
CA VAL A 60 2.78 0.65 -12.90
C VAL A 60 3.25 0.27 -11.51
N PHE A 61 2.51 0.65 -10.47
CA PHE A 61 2.56 0.01 -9.17
C PHE A 61 1.49 -1.08 -9.12
N MET A 62 1.90 -2.31 -8.86
CA MET A 62 1.05 -3.49 -8.92
C MET A 62 1.05 -4.23 -7.59
N ASP A 63 -0.05 -4.21 -6.86
CA ASP A 63 -0.19 -5.09 -5.71
C ASP A 63 -0.14 -6.55 -6.17
N VAL A 64 0.67 -7.33 -5.48
CA VAL A 64 0.81 -8.76 -5.80
C VAL A 64 -0.42 -9.54 -5.35
N ARG A 65 -1.06 -9.12 -4.25
CA ARG A 65 -2.24 -9.79 -3.72
C ARG A 65 -3.50 -8.98 -3.99
N MET A 66 -4.23 -9.36 -5.02
CA MET A 66 -5.54 -8.81 -5.35
C MET A 66 -6.55 -9.95 -5.57
N PRO A 67 -7.86 -9.71 -5.31
CA PRO A 67 -8.89 -10.69 -5.60
C PRO A 67 -9.04 -10.94 -7.11
N ASP A 68 -9.61 -12.07 -7.48
CA ASP A 68 -9.95 -12.55 -8.82
C ASP A 68 -8.73 -12.80 -9.73
N MET A 69 -7.91 -11.79 -9.96
CA MET A 69 -6.67 -11.86 -10.72
C MET A 69 -5.56 -11.20 -9.90
N ASP A 70 -4.59 -11.97 -9.44
CA ASP A 70 -3.45 -11.47 -8.69
C ASP A 70 -2.49 -10.65 -9.56
N GLY A 71 -1.60 -9.86 -8.91
CA GLY A 71 -0.68 -8.98 -9.63
C GLY A 71 0.37 -9.72 -10.44
N ILE A 72 0.70 -10.97 -10.08
CA ILE A 72 1.63 -11.83 -10.82
C ILE A 72 0.99 -12.27 -12.13
N GLU A 73 -0.26 -12.73 -12.08
CA GLU A 73 -1.02 -13.13 -13.25
C GLU A 73 -1.30 -11.92 -14.16
N ALA A 74 -1.75 -10.82 -13.59
CA ALA A 74 -1.95 -9.56 -14.30
C ALA A 74 -0.68 -9.11 -15.03
N THR A 75 0.48 -9.16 -14.36
CA THR A 75 1.77 -8.80 -14.96
C THR A 75 2.09 -9.68 -16.17
N ARG A 76 1.88 -10.99 -16.08
CA ARG A 76 2.11 -11.89 -17.22
C ARG A 76 1.21 -11.54 -18.42
N HIS A 77 -0.07 -11.23 -18.19
CA HIS A 77 -1.00 -10.80 -19.23
C HIS A 77 -0.56 -9.47 -19.87
N ILE A 78 -0.18 -8.51 -19.03
CA ILE A 78 0.30 -7.20 -19.46
C ILE A 78 1.58 -7.32 -20.31
N ARG A 79 2.53 -8.17 -19.91
CA ARG A 79 3.76 -8.41 -20.70
C ARG A 79 3.46 -9.09 -22.02
N LYS A 80 2.56 -10.05 -22.05
CA LYS A 80 2.11 -10.71 -23.30
C LYS A 80 1.43 -9.75 -24.26
N SER A 81 0.76 -8.69 -23.78
CA SER A 81 0.16 -7.65 -24.63
C SER A 81 1.19 -6.66 -25.22
N GLY A 82 2.46 -6.80 -24.90
CA GLY A 82 3.54 -5.96 -25.44
C GLY A 82 3.89 -4.74 -24.59
N PHE A 83 3.30 -4.57 -23.41
CA PHE A 83 3.67 -3.48 -22.51
C PHE A 83 5.07 -3.72 -21.92
N ASN A 84 6.01 -2.80 -22.20
CA ASN A 84 7.42 -2.92 -21.87
C ASN A 84 7.94 -1.88 -20.86
N LYS A 85 7.06 -0.97 -20.38
CA LYS A 85 7.43 0.02 -19.37
C LYS A 85 7.51 -0.61 -17.98
N PRO A 86 8.12 0.06 -16.98
CA PRO A 86 8.33 -0.51 -15.65
C PRO A 86 7.04 -0.93 -14.96
N ILE A 87 7.08 -2.12 -14.34
CA ILE A 87 6.07 -2.62 -13.40
C ILE A 87 6.78 -2.90 -12.09
N VAL A 88 6.35 -2.26 -11.01
CA VAL A 88 6.89 -2.39 -9.66
C VAL A 88 5.88 -3.11 -8.78
N GLY A 89 6.25 -4.25 -8.25
CA GLY A 89 5.39 -5.04 -7.37
C GLY A 89 5.28 -4.42 -5.98
N LEU A 90 4.08 -4.43 -5.39
CA LEU A 90 3.84 -4.06 -4.00
C LEU A 90 3.68 -5.34 -3.18
N LEU A 91 4.65 -5.66 -2.31
CA LEU A 91 4.74 -6.92 -1.60
C LEU A 91 4.43 -6.75 -0.11
N ALA A 92 3.52 -7.55 0.43
CA ALA A 92 3.26 -7.61 1.87
C ALA A 92 4.37 -8.35 2.65
N THR A 93 5.08 -9.25 1.98
CA THR A 93 6.22 -9.99 2.53
C THR A 93 7.42 -9.83 1.60
N THR A 94 8.61 -9.84 2.16
CA THR A 94 9.85 -9.74 1.37
C THR A 94 10.59 -11.07 1.32
N SER A 95 9.84 -12.19 1.25
CA SER A 95 10.47 -13.49 1.08
C SER A 95 11.16 -13.58 -0.29
N ASN A 96 12.28 -14.29 -0.36
CA ASN A 96 12.99 -14.51 -1.63
C ASN A 96 12.08 -15.21 -2.66
N ALA A 97 11.14 -16.05 -2.21
CA ALA A 97 10.19 -16.73 -3.08
C ALA A 97 9.23 -15.74 -3.76
N ASP A 98 8.67 -14.79 -3.00
CA ASP A 98 7.76 -13.78 -3.53
C ASP A 98 8.47 -12.82 -4.50
N GLN A 99 9.69 -12.38 -4.14
CA GLN A 99 10.53 -11.55 -5.01
C GLN A 99 10.83 -12.24 -6.35
N ASN A 100 11.27 -13.50 -6.29
CA ASN A 100 11.54 -14.28 -7.49
C ASN A 100 10.27 -14.50 -8.34
N ALA A 101 9.12 -14.73 -7.72
CA ALA A 101 7.85 -14.85 -8.43
C ALA A 101 7.49 -13.58 -9.20
N CYS A 102 7.68 -12.40 -8.60
CA CYS A 102 7.48 -11.09 -9.23
C CYS A 102 8.41 -10.90 -10.45
N LEU A 103 9.70 -11.12 -10.27
CA LEU A 103 10.70 -10.99 -11.36
C LEU A 103 10.43 -11.96 -12.50
N ASN A 104 10.10 -13.23 -12.19
CA ASN A 104 9.76 -14.25 -13.18
C ASN A 104 8.45 -13.95 -13.95
N ALA A 105 7.54 -13.17 -13.35
CA ALA A 105 6.35 -12.70 -14.03
C ALA A 105 6.64 -11.55 -15.01
N GLY A 106 7.79 -10.89 -14.89
CA GLY A 106 8.20 -9.77 -15.71
C GLY A 106 8.09 -8.41 -15.01
N MET A 107 7.97 -8.38 -13.68
CA MET A 107 8.13 -7.14 -12.91
C MET A 107 9.59 -6.69 -12.94
N ASN A 108 9.81 -5.39 -12.86
CA ASN A 108 11.14 -4.79 -12.95
C ASN A 108 11.76 -4.53 -11.57
N ASP A 109 10.91 -4.35 -10.55
CA ASP A 109 11.30 -4.01 -9.19
C ASP A 109 10.17 -4.35 -8.23
N PHE A 110 10.40 -4.17 -6.93
CA PHE A 110 9.37 -4.33 -5.91
C PHE A 110 9.60 -3.38 -4.74
N LEU A 111 8.51 -3.00 -4.09
CA LEU A 111 8.48 -2.26 -2.82
C LEU A 111 7.78 -3.10 -1.76
N ALA A 112 8.32 -3.08 -0.55
CA ALA A 112 7.72 -3.78 0.58
C ALA A 112 6.59 -2.93 1.19
N LYS A 113 5.45 -3.53 1.46
CA LYS A 113 4.41 -2.94 2.30
C LYS A 113 4.74 -3.18 3.79
N PRO A 114 4.59 -2.20 4.67
CA PRO A 114 4.22 -0.83 4.38
C PRO A 114 5.37 -0.06 3.71
N MET A 115 5.08 0.67 2.64
CA MET A 115 6.01 1.61 2.03
C MET A 115 5.83 2.99 2.62
N ASP A 116 6.89 3.78 2.64
CA ASP A 116 6.82 5.21 2.93
C ASP A 116 6.99 6.06 1.66
N ALA A 117 6.81 7.37 1.81
CA ALA A 117 6.93 8.29 0.70
C ALA A 117 8.35 8.33 0.12
N ASP A 118 9.39 8.19 0.95
CA ASP A 118 10.79 8.24 0.51
C ASP A 118 11.14 7.03 -0.35
N GLU A 119 10.63 5.85 0.01
CA GLU A 119 10.77 4.62 -0.79
C GLU A 119 10.07 4.78 -2.15
N LEU A 120 8.86 5.36 -2.16
CA LEU A 120 8.11 5.64 -3.39
C LEU A 120 8.88 6.60 -4.30
N TRP A 121 9.37 7.74 -3.75
CA TRP A 121 10.13 8.73 -4.51
C TRP A 121 11.45 8.19 -5.05
N SER A 122 12.15 7.40 -4.26
CA SER A 122 13.39 6.74 -4.67
C SER A 122 13.15 5.77 -5.83
N CYS A 123 12.05 5.02 -5.78
CA CYS A 123 11.64 4.13 -6.85
C CYS A 123 11.30 4.90 -8.13
N LEU A 124 10.50 5.97 -8.03
CA LEU A 124 10.13 6.81 -9.19
C LEU A 124 11.36 7.46 -9.83
N THR A 125 12.28 7.97 -9.03
CA THR A 125 13.54 8.55 -9.51
C THR A 125 14.33 7.53 -10.31
N ARG A 126 14.44 6.29 -9.82
CA ARG A 126 15.15 5.20 -10.50
C ARG A 126 14.55 4.85 -11.87
N TRP A 127 13.23 4.84 -11.97
CA TRP A 127 12.55 4.31 -13.15
C TRP A 127 12.04 5.35 -14.14
N LEU A 128 11.87 6.63 -13.73
CA LEU A 128 11.30 7.68 -14.59
C LEU A 128 12.31 8.75 -15.03
N GLN A 129 13.55 8.77 -14.49
CA GLN A 129 14.56 9.70 -14.96
C GLN A 129 15.13 9.30 -16.33
N PRO A 130 15.45 10.29 -17.21
CA PRO A 130 15.92 10.02 -18.57
C PRO A 130 17.31 9.38 -18.67
N SER A 131 18.10 9.42 -17.61
CA SER A 131 19.50 8.96 -17.59
C SER A 131 19.68 7.80 -16.63
N GLY A 132 19.64 6.59 -17.17
CA GLY A 132 20.14 5.42 -16.47
C GLY A 132 19.14 4.29 -16.30
N ARG A 133 18.97 3.52 -17.34
CA ARG A 133 18.56 2.12 -17.19
C ARG A 133 19.72 1.43 -16.44
N PRO A 134 19.58 0.97 -15.20
CA PRO A 134 20.60 0.11 -14.62
C PRO A 134 20.52 -1.22 -15.37
N GLU A 135 21.51 -1.48 -16.23
CA GLU A 135 21.75 -2.85 -16.69
C GLU A 135 22.13 -3.69 -15.47
N GLY A 136 21.22 -4.63 -15.13
CA GLY A 136 21.47 -5.76 -14.28
C GLY A 136 22.05 -5.45 -12.91
N ASP A 137 21.19 -5.24 -11.93
CA ASP A 137 21.39 -5.82 -10.59
C ASP A 137 20.08 -5.67 -9.78
N ALA A 138 19.44 -6.77 -9.51
CA ALA A 138 18.44 -6.85 -8.46
C ALA A 138 19.15 -6.69 -7.10
N ARG A 139 19.44 -5.44 -6.71
CA ARG A 139 20.02 -5.17 -5.39
C ARG A 139 18.93 -5.15 -4.35
N THR A 140 18.94 -6.20 -3.57
CA THR A 140 18.31 -6.28 -2.26
C THR A 140 18.66 -5.03 -1.46
N ILE A 141 17.65 -4.21 -1.15
CA ILE A 141 17.84 -3.11 -0.20
C ILE A 141 18.11 -3.74 1.16
N ASP A 142 19.34 -3.59 1.62
CA ASP A 142 19.80 -4.11 2.91
C ASP A 142 18.98 -3.47 4.06
N LYS A 143 18.33 -4.32 4.84
CA LYS A 143 17.46 -3.93 5.96
C LYS A 143 18.22 -3.46 7.21
N SER A 144 19.54 -3.28 7.16
CA SER A 144 20.36 -2.99 8.34
C SER A 144 20.32 -1.55 8.84
N SER A 145 19.62 -0.62 8.16
CA SER A 145 19.50 0.79 8.58
C SER A 145 18.09 1.20 9.01
N ARG A 146 17.30 0.27 9.58
CA ARG A 146 16.05 0.63 10.27
C ARG A 146 16.33 1.09 11.69
N THR A 147 16.88 2.30 11.82
CA THR A 147 16.85 3.02 13.10
C THR A 147 15.57 3.84 13.12
N GLU A 148 14.75 3.59 14.12
CA GLU A 148 13.62 4.38 14.62
C GLU A 148 12.96 5.34 13.60
N VAL A 149 11.85 4.89 13.00
CA VAL A 149 10.97 5.75 12.21
C VAL A 149 10.18 6.64 13.17
N GLY A 150 10.83 7.73 13.59
CA GLY A 150 10.13 8.89 14.12
C GLY A 150 9.32 9.51 12.98
N THR A 151 8.02 9.62 13.19
CA THR A 151 7.05 10.37 12.41
C THR A 151 7.66 11.64 11.80
N ARG A 152 8.01 11.60 10.51
CA ARG A 152 8.38 12.79 9.74
C ARG A 152 7.62 12.79 8.44
N PHE A 153 6.39 13.33 8.51
CA PHE A 153 5.73 13.92 7.36
C PHE A 153 6.13 15.41 7.30
N PRO A 154 7.02 15.82 6.41
CA PRO A 154 7.31 17.22 6.22
C PRO A 154 6.46 17.74 5.07
N GLY A 155 5.55 18.62 5.41
CA GLY A 155 4.83 19.43 4.44
C GLY A 155 3.36 19.06 4.27
N ASN A 156 2.55 19.62 5.10
CA ASN A 156 1.10 19.75 5.17
C ASN A 156 0.42 18.82 6.17
N ALA A 157 0.22 19.37 7.37
CA ALA A 157 -0.67 18.79 8.39
C ALA A 157 -2.05 18.42 7.81
N ASP A 158 -2.50 19.15 6.78
CA ASP A 158 -3.77 18.91 6.08
C ASP A 158 -3.80 17.60 5.28
N HIS A 159 -2.69 17.18 4.68
CA HIS A 159 -2.66 15.91 3.91
C HIS A 159 -2.65 14.69 4.82
N LEU A 160 -1.88 14.75 5.91
CA LEU A 160 -1.90 13.69 6.92
C LEU A 160 -3.28 13.61 7.59
N ALA A 161 -3.91 14.75 7.87
CA ALA A 161 -5.26 14.82 8.42
C ALA A 161 -6.28 14.18 7.46
N ARG A 162 -6.20 14.47 6.15
CA ARG A 162 -7.07 13.86 5.14
C ARG A 162 -6.83 12.35 4.98
N ALA A 163 -5.57 11.92 4.95
CA ALA A 163 -5.23 10.49 4.88
C ALA A 163 -5.75 9.74 6.12
N ARG A 164 -5.62 10.35 7.31
CA ARG A 164 -6.15 9.81 8.56
C ARG A 164 -7.68 9.77 8.56
N GLU A 165 -8.34 10.79 8.05
CA GLU A 165 -9.80 10.85 7.92
C GLU A 165 -10.32 9.77 6.97
N ALA A 166 -9.67 9.59 5.81
CA ALA A 166 -9.98 8.52 4.87
C ALA A 166 -9.79 7.14 5.51
N PHE A 167 -8.70 6.95 6.27
CA PHE A 167 -8.44 5.72 7.01
C PHE A 167 -9.56 5.43 8.01
N ILE A 168 -9.94 6.40 8.86
CA ILE A 168 -11.02 6.24 9.85
C ILE A 168 -12.33 5.88 9.14
N THR A 169 -12.64 6.55 8.03
CA THR A 169 -13.87 6.30 7.27
C THR A 169 -13.94 4.87 6.73
N CYS A 170 -12.81 4.33 6.27
CA CYS A 170 -12.74 2.98 5.70
C CYS A 170 -12.68 1.88 6.76
N HIS A 171 -12.05 2.13 7.91
CA HIS A 171 -11.68 1.08 8.88
C HIS A 171 -12.40 1.13 10.23
N ARG A 172 -13.27 2.13 10.46
CA ARG A 172 -13.95 2.30 11.76
C ARG A 172 -14.77 1.08 12.20
N ASP A 173 -15.29 0.31 11.25
CA ASP A 173 -16.16 -0.83 11.51
C ASP A 173 -15.43 -2.19 11.37
N ASP A 174 -14.10 -2.18 11.11
CA ASP A 174 -13.31 -3.39 10.84
C ASP A 174 -13.30 -4.34 12.04
N SER A 175 -13.26 -3.84 13.27
CA SER A 175 -13.31 -4.67 14.48
C SER A 175 -14.61 -5.46 14.59
N LEU A 176 -15.74 -4.85 14.28
CA LEU A 176 -17.06 -5.50 14.25
C LEU A 176 -17.13 -6.55 13.13
N GLN A 177 -16.58 -6.24 11.96
CA GLN A 177 -16.53 -7.18 10.85
C GLN A 177 -15.64 -8.38 11.21
N LEU A 178 -14.47 -8.17 11.82
CA LEU A 178 -13.57 -9.24 12.28
C LEU A 178 -14.26 -10.15 13.31
N GLN A 179 -14.99 -9.58 14.28
CA GLN A 179 -15.77 -10.37 15.25
C GLN A 179 -16.84 -11.23 14.55
N SER A 180 -17.55 -10.65 13.58
CA SER A 180 -18.56 -11.37 12.80
C SER A 180 -17.96 -12.52 11.98
N LEU A 181 -16.81 -12.28 11.33
CA LEU A 181 -16.10 -13.29 10.53
C LEU A 181 -15.55 -14.40 11.43
N LEU A 182 -15.00 -14.06 12.60
CA LEU A 182 -14.54 -15.03 13.59
C LEU A 182 -15.69 -15.93 14.07
N ALA A 183 -16.84 -15.36 14.40
CA ALA A 183 -18.02 -16.12 14.82
C ALA A 183 -18.54 -17.06 13.74
N LYS A 184 -18.37 -16.73 12.45
CA LYS A 184 -18.73 -17.56 11.30
C LYS A 184 -17.65 -18.59 10.92
N GLY A 185 -16.46 -18.52 11.52
CA GLY A 185 -15.30 -19.32 11.13
C GLY A 185 -14.73 -18.97 9.74
N ASP A 186 -15.02 -17.76 9.23
CA ASP A 186 -14.50 -17.28 7.95
C ASP A 186 -13.10 -16.70 8.11
N TYR A 187 -12.12 -17.57 8.24
CA TYR A 187 -10.71 -17.19 8.40
C TYR A 187 -10.12 -16.56 7.13
N THR A 188 -10.66 -16.86 5.96
CA THR A 188 -10.22 -16.24 4.70
C THR A 188 -10.65 -14.78 4.64
N GLY A 189 -11.91 -14.49 4.95
CA GLY A 189 -12.41 -13.13 5.06
C GLY A 189 -11.66 -12.32 6.12
N MET A 190 -11.38 -12.94 7.29
CA MET A 190 -10.56 -12.31 8.34
C MET A 190 -9.15 -11.96 7.82
N ALA A 191 -8.48 -12.90 7.14
CA ALA A 191 -7.12 -12.68 6.64
C ALA A 191 -7.05 -11.51 5.65
N ASN A 192 -8.02 -11.39 4.75
CA ASN A 192 -8.11 -10.30 3.80
C ASN A 192 -8.29 -8.95 4.50
N LEU A 193 -9.24 -8.86 5.44
CA LEU A 193 -9.53 -7.63 6.18
C LEU A 193 -8.34 -7.18 7.04
N VAL A 194 -7.71 -8.12 7.74
CA VAL A 194 -6.52 -7.84 8.58
C VAL A 194 -5.32 -7.42 7.72
N HIS A 195 -5.14 -8.05 6.55
CA HIS A 195 -4.09 -7.66 5.60
C HIS A 195 -4.26 -6.21 5.14
N ALA A 196 -5.48 -5.83 4.77
CA ALA A 196 -5.83 -4.47 4.39
C ALA A 196 -5.56 -3.46 5.52
N LEU A 197 -6.04 -3.76 6.74
CA LEU A 197 -5.84 -2.93 7.93
C LEU A 197 -4.36 -2.76 8.26
N LYS A 198 -3.56 -3.83 8.18
CA LYS A 198 -2.11 -3.80 8.40
C LYS A 198 -1.39 -2.86 7.44
N GLY A 199 -1.69 -2.98 6.14
CA GLY A 199 -1.07 -2.16 5.10
C GLY A 199 -1.42 -0.68 5.26
N SER A 200 -2.71 -0.36 5.34
CA SER A 200 -3.19 1.02 5.44
C SER A 200 -2.74 1.73 6.72
N SER A 201 -2.80 1.06 7.88
CA SER A 201 -2.34 1.62 9.17
C SER A 201 -0.84 1.92 9.17
N ALA A 202 -0.03 1.04 8.58
CA ALA A 202 1.40 1.25 8.48
C ALA A 202 1.75 2.43 7.55
N THR A 203 1.05 2.55 6.43
CA THR A 203 1.26 3.62 5.43
C THR A 203 1.05 5.02 6.02
N ILE A 204 0.10 5.19 6.96
CA ILE A 204 -0.15 6.48 7.63
C ILE A 204 0.53 6.59 9.01
N GLY A 205 1.45 5.69 9.32
CA GLY A 205 2.26 5.75 10.54
C GLY A 205 1.56 5.29 11.82
N LEU A 206 0.44 4.57 11.76
CA LEU A 206 -0.24 3.99 12.91
C LEU A 206 0.43 2.67 13.33
N VAL A 207 1.66 2.79 13.83
CA VAL A 207 2.55 1.65 14.11
C VAL A 207 1.94 0.62 15.05
N THR A 208 1.24 1.05 16.10
CA THR A 208 0.60 0.15 17.08
C THR A 208 -0.48 -0.69 16.41
N LEU A 209 -1.37 -0.05 15.64
CA LEU A 209 -2.46 -0.73 14.94
C LEU A 209 -1.93 -1.71 13.88
N SER A 210 -0.90 -1.31 13.13
CA SER A 210 -0.24 -2.18 12.16
C SER A 210 0.40 -3.42 12.80
N LYS A 211 1.01 -3.28 14.00
CA LYS A 211 1.56 -4.41 14.75
C LYS A 211 0.48 -5.36 15.27
N LEU A 212 -0.65 -4.84 15.75
CA LEU A 212 -1.79 -5.64 16.19
C LEU A 212 -2.39 -6.43 15.02
N ALA A 213 -2.59 -5.78 13.88
CA ALA A 213 -3.05 -6.43 12.66
C ALA A 213 -2.10 -7.53 12.20
N LEU A 214 -0.77 -7.29 12.22
CA LEU A 214 0.24 -8.32 11.91
C LEU A 214 0.18 -9.51 12.88
N ALA A 215 -0.03 -9.26 14.18
CA ALA A 215 -0.17 -10.31 15.17
C ALA A 215 -1.41 -11.17 14.92
N LEU A 216 -2.55 -10.54 14.60
CA LEU A 216 -3.78 -11.23 14.27
C LEU A 216 -3.65 -12.03 12.97
N GLU A 217 -3.03 -11.49 11.93
CA GLU A 217 -2.75 -12.19 10.67
C GLU A 217 -1.97 -13.51 10.91
N LYS A 218 -0.94 -13.45 11.76
CA LYS A 218 -0.17 -14.63 12.16
C LYS A 218 -1.01 -15.67 12.91
N LYS A 219 -1.89 -15.22 13.83
CA LYS A 219 -2.77 -16.10 14.59
C LYS A 219 -3.79 -16.82 13.68
N ILE A 220 -4.33 -16.12 12.69
CA ILE A 220 -5.20 -16.69 11.65
C ILE A 220 -4.45 -17.76 10.86
N GLN A 221 -3.21 -17.48 10.40
CA GLN A 221 -2.40 -18.44 9.64
C GLN A 221 -2.04 -19.68 10.45
N MET A 222 -1.83 -19.53 11.77
CA MET A 222 -1.51 -20.64 12.69
C MET A 222 -2.76 -21.40 13.18
N GLN A 223 -3.97 -20.98 12.77
CA GLN A 223 -5.24 -21.49 13.26
C GLN A 223 -5.32 -21.50 14.79
N ALA A 224 -4.84 -20.43 15.42
CA ALA A 224 -4.83 -20.27 16.87
C ALA A 224 -6.26 -20.27 17.44
N GLY A 225 -6.37 -20.41 18.78
CA GLY A 225 -7.66 -20.40 19.45
C GLY A 225 -8.43 -19.09 19.27
N SER A 226 -9.75 -19.18 19.19
CA SER A 226 -10.63 -18.02 18.98
C SER A 226 -10.50 -16.97 20.09
N GLU A 227 -10.16 -17.35 21.31
CA GLU A 227 -9.97 -16.44 22.44
C GLU A 227 -8.77 -15.49 22.23
N GLU A 228 -7.65 -16.01 21.74
CA GLU A 228 -6.47 -15.19 21.45
C GLU A 228 -6.72 -14.22 20.29
N MET A 229 -7.46 -14.65 19.27
CA MET A 229 -7.85 -13.79 18.16
C MET A 229 -8.83 -12.70 18.62
N LEU A 230 -9.80 -13.05 19.46
CA LEU A 230 -10.77 -12.09 20.00
C LEU A 230 -10.07 -11.01 20.85
N GLN A 231 -9.08 -11.37 21.64
CA GLN A 231 -8.29 -10.41 22.41
C GLN A 231 -7.57 -9.39 21.51
N LEU A 232 -6.97 -9.86 20.41
CA LEU A 232 -6.31 -8.96 19.43
C LEU A 232 -7.33 -8.06 18.71
N ILE A 233 -8.51 -8.57 18.38
CA ILE A 233 -9.59 -7.80 17.79
C ILE A 233 -10.09 -6.71 18.75
N THR A 234 -10.17 -7.01 20.05
CA THR A 234 -10.53 -6.02 21.08
C THR A 234 -9.50 -4.89 21.13
N TRP A 235 -8.22 -5.20 21.12
CA TRP A 235 -7.16 -4.17 21.09
C TRP A 235 -7.16 -3.35 19.80
N ILE A 236 -7.48 -3.95 18.67
CA ILE A 236 -7.68 -3.23 17.40
C ILE A 236 -8.84 -2.25 17.54
N ASP A 237 -9.97 -2.67 18.13
CA ASP A 237 -11.14 -1.84 18.38
C ASP A 237 -10.80 -0.61 19.25
N GLU A 238 -10.12 -0.83 20.36
CA GLU A 238 -9.64 0.25 21.25
C GLU A 238 -8.77 1.28 20.49
N GLN A 239 -7.86 0.80 19.63
CA GLN A 239 -7.01 1.70 18.84
C GLN A 239 -7.81 2.49 17.79
N LEU A 240 -8.78 1.86 17.13
CA LEU A 240 -9.66 2.53 16.17
C LEU A 240 -10.56 3.55 16.85
N ALA A 241 -11.15 3.22 18.00
CA ALA A 241 -11.96 4.12 18.81
C ALA A 241 -11.16 5.36 19.25
N HIS A 242 -9.94 5.17 19.75
CA HIS A 242 -9.06 6.27 20.13
C HIS A 242 -8.71 7.20 18.96
N LEU A 243 -8.58 6.65 17.75
CA LEU A 243 -8.35 7.45 16.54
C LEU A 243 -9.54 8.32 16.18
N VAL A 244 -10.76 7.81 16.37
CA VAL A 244 -12.00 8.55 16.13
C VAL A 244 -12.16 9.69 17.15
N GLU A 245 -11.90 9.45 18.43
CA GLU A 245 -12.01 10.44 19.51
C GLU A 245 -10.95 11.56 19.41
N SER A 246 -9.76 11.25 18.93
CA SER A 246 -8.64 12.20 18.80
C SER A 246 -8.70 13.08 17.55
N ARG A 247 -9.88 13.22 16.93
CA ARG A 247 -10.10 14.13 15.78
C ARG A 247 -9.81 15.59 16.18
N PRO A 248 -8.94 16.32 15.48
CA PRO A 248 -8.89 17.77 15.63
C PRO A 248 -10.23 18.38 15.19
N PRO A 249 -10.71 19.45 15.84
CA PRO A 249 -11.94 20.10 15.42
C PRO A 249 -11.82 20.55 13.96
N LEU A 250 -12.85 20.23 13.17
CA LEU A 250 -12.97 20.68 11.79
C LEU A 250 -12.92 22.21 11.78
N HIS A 251 -11.85 22.79 11.26
CA HIS A 251 -11.86 24.20 10.89
C HIS A 251 -12.81 24.36 9.69
N LEU A 252 -14.04 24.76 9.98
CA LEU A 252 -14.93 25.27 8.95
C LEU A 252 -14.27 26.53 8.36
N PRO A 253 -14.15 26.64 7.03
CA PRO A 253 -13.70 27.89 6.43
C PRO A 253 -14.70 28.97 6.84
N HIS A 254 -14.21 30.04 7.43
CA HIS A 254 -14.98 31.25 7.66
C HIS A 254 -15.40 31.81 6.29
N GLU A 255 -16.70 32.03 6.13
CA GLU A 255 -17.32 32.73 5.01
C GLU A 255 -16.71 34.12 4.78
#